data_9ffd2226edad3ebf600644e91277af85
#
_entry.id   9ffd2226edad3ebf600644e91277af85
#
_cell.length_a   1.000
_cell.length_b   1.000
_cell.length_c   1.000
_cell.angle_alpha   90.00
_cell.angle_beta   90.00
_cell.angle_gamma   90.00
#
_symmetry.space_group_name_H-M   'P 1'
#
loop_
_entity.id
_entity.type
_entity.pdbx_description
1 polymer ?
#
loop_
_entity_poly.entity_id
_entity_poly.type
_entity_poly.pdbx_seq_one_letter_code
_entity_poly.pdbx_strand_id
1 'polypeptide(L)'
;MPTIATMMMTQTTVVSIDSSKYKVDKRCVVCQLKSFERLLAKFKATDGQHQQFVEFYNLTMDRVASNTMAQIHRELNNEFCRILMVSDPYEQEKMECNLLALELYKDYKVKVQKSDHPFEMALRLSIAGNIMDYGASSQFEVESTIRKVLESNFAINHSAQLKKRLNTAKKVLYLGDNAGEIVFDKLYIETIQHPQITFTVRGANVLNDVTIEDAKQVGMDKVVTVIDNGYDAPSTILSKCSTEFLDIYKQADLIISKGQGNFEGLIDENDARIFFLLMVKCDVVAERLQVEKGSFVVYNQQGNR
;
A
#
# COMPACT_ATOMS: atom_id res chain seq x y z
N MET A 1 -23.31 28.01 -7.68
CA MET A 1 -22.25 27.19 -7.06
C MET A 1 -21.36 26.70 -8.17
N PRO A 2 -20.06 26.96 -8.19
CA PRO A 2 -19.25 26.69 -9.35
C PRO A 2 -18.95 25.20 -9.48
N THR A 3 -19.27 24.67 -10.64
CA THR A 3 -18.84 23.40 -11.21
C THR A 3 -17.31 23.38 -11.22
N ILE A 4 -16.68 22.35 -10.65
CA ILE A 4 -15.24 22.10 -10.84
C ILE A 4 -15.10 21.52 -12.24
N ALA A 5 -15.18 22.41 -13.24
CA ALA A 5 -14.71 22.17 -14.57
C ALA A 5 -13.34 22.86 -14.67
N THR A 6 -12.46 22.21 -15.36
CA THR A 6 -11.22 22.78 -15.88
C THR A 6 -9.99 22.56 -15.01
N MET A 7 -9.27 21.51 -15.32
CA MET A 7 -7.82 21.60 -15.53
C MET A 7 -7.32 20.31 -16.17
N MET A 8 -7.28 20.30 -17.48
CA MET A 8 -6.22 19.69 -18.30
C MET A 8 -6.51 19.99 -19.76
N MET A 9 -5.79 20.95 -20.31
CA MET A 9 -5.78 21.26 -21.74
C MET A 9 -4.69 20.47 -22.43
N THR A 10 -5.06 19.43 -23.11
CA THR A 10 -4.62 19.11 -24.46
C THR A 10 -5.86 18.60 -25.18
N GLN A 11 -6.19 19.21 -26.29
CA GLN A 11 -7.37 19.03 -27.12
C GLN A 11 -8.05 17.67 -26.96
N THR A 12 -9.34 17.73 -26.57
CA THR A 12 -10.39 16.71 -26.60
C THR A 12 -10.80 16.11 -25.25
N THR A 13 -12.03 16.41 -24.91
CA THR A 13 -12.93 15.83 -23.93
C THR A 13 -12.67 16.19 -22.46
N VAL A 14 -13.31 17.27 -22.03
CA VAL A 14 -13.48 17.61 -20.60
C VAL A 14 -14.37 16.56 -19.95
N VAL A 15 -13.79 15.72 -19.07
CA VAL A 15 -14.56 14.84 -18.19
C VAL A 15 -15.23 15.73 -17.15
N SER A 16 -16.53 16.00 -17.30
CA SER A 16 -17.32 16.65 -16.25
C SER A 16 -17.75 15.61 -15.23
N ILE A 17 -17.06 15.60 -14.08
CA ILE A 17 -17.43 14.72 -12.96
C ILE A 17 -18.51 15.42 -12.14
N ASP A 18 -19.75 14.93 -12.20
CA ASP A 18 -20.83 15.33 -11.27
C ASP A 18 -20.64 14.62 -9.92
N SER A 19 -19.96 15.29 -9.05
CA SER A 19 -19.53 14.78 -7.76
C SER A 19 -20.63 14.66 -6.70
N SER A 20 -21.86 15.09 -6.99
CA SER A 20 -23.00 14.95 -6.07
C SER A 20 -23.54 13.53 -5.98
N LYS A 21 -23.16 12.66 -6.94
CA LYS A 21 -23.63 11.28 -7.07
C LYS A 21 -22.79 10.25 -6.29
N TYR A 22 -21.60 10.61 -5.78
CA TYR A 22 -20.65 9.64 -5.24
C TYR A 22 -20.66 9.58 -3.71
N LYS A 23 -20.73 8.36 -3.14
CA LYS A 23 -20.46 8.08 -1.72
C LYS A 23 -18.97 8.16 -1.38
N VAL A 24 -18.10 8.27 -2.39
CA VAL A 24 -16.63 8.30 -2.28
C VAL A 24 -16.16 9.75 -2.23
N ASP A 25 -15.09 10.00 -1.50
CA ASP A 25 -14.50 11.34 -1.45
C ASP A 25 -14.02 11.78 -2.84
N LYS A 26 -14.43 12.98 -3.25
CA LYS A 26 -14.10 13.57 -4.55
C LYS A 26 -12.59 13.65 -4.82
N ARG A 27 -11.82 13.85 -3.74
CA ARG A 27 -10.35 13.92 -3.81
C ARG A 27 -9.76 12.58 -4.28
N CYS A 28 -10.37 11.44 -3.88
CA CYS A 28 -9.96 10.10 -4.32
C CYS A 28 -10.22 9.90 -5.82
N VAL A 29 -11.38 10.34 -6.31
CA VAL A 29 -11.72 10.28 -7.74
C VAL A 29 -10.71 11.04 -8.59
N VAL A 30 -10.38 12.29 -8.20
CA VAL A 30 -9.39 13.13 -8.90
C VAL A 30 -8.00 12.51 -8.82
N CYS A 31 -7.62 11.95 -7.67
CA CYS A 31 -6.33 11.28 -7.50
C CYS A 31 -6.18 10.09 -8.46
N GLN A 32 -7.22 9.28 -8.57
CA GLN A 32 -7.25 8.12 -9.44
C GLN A 32 -7.15 8.49 -10.92
N LEU A 33 -7.92 9.49 -11.37
CA LEU A 33 -7.83 9.99 -12.74
C LEU A 33 -6.40 10.43 -13.08
N LYS A 34 -5.79 11.24 -12.23
CA LYS A 34 -4.40 11.70 -12.42
C LYS A 34 -3.39 10.54 -12.45
N SER A 35 -3.65 9.47 -11.73
CA SER A 35 -2.78 8.28 -11.74
C SER A 35 -2.82 7.59 -13.10
N PHE A 36 -4.01 7.35 -13.64
CA PHE A 36 -4.15 6.73 -14.96
C PHE A 36 -3.71 7.63 -16.12
N GLU A 37 -3.92 8.94 -16.03
CA GLU A 37 -3.36 9.88 -17.01
C GLU A 37 -1.83 9.80 -17.08
N ARG A 38 -1.16 9.69 -15.93
CA ARG A 38 0.30 9.48 -15.90
C ARG A 38 0.71 8.14 -16.52
N LEU A 39 -0.06 7.07 -16.28
CA LEU A 39 0.19 5.77 -16.90
C LEU A 39 -0.01 5.81 -18.41
N LEU A 40 -1.10 6.40 -18.90
CA LEU A 40 -1.34 6.58 -20.34
C LEU A 40 -0.19 7.33 -21.02
N ALA A 41 0.30 8.39 -20.38
CA ALA A 41 1.46 9.14 -20.85
C ALA A 41 2.76 8.31 -20.82
N LYS A 42 3.02 7.57 -19.73
CA LYS A 42 4.19 6.66 -19.58
C LYS A 42 4.24 5.64 -20.72
N PHE A 43 3.11 5.02 -21.02
CA PHE A 43 3.01 4.00 -22.06
C PHE A 43 2.80 4.58 -23.47
N LYS A 44 2.82 5.92 -23.63
CA LYS A 44 2.62 6.60 -24.91
C LYS A 44 1.37 6.12 -25.63
N ALA A 45 0.26 6.03 -24.87
CA ALA A 45 -1.02 5.61 -25.42
C ALA A 45 -1.40 6.44 -26.66
N THR A 46 -1.87 5.77 -27.70
CA THR A 46 -2.42 6.47 -28.89
C THR A 46 -3.72 7.19 -28.52
N ASP A 47 -4.13 8.18 -29.33
CA ASP A 47 -5.39 8.90 -29.12
C ASP A 47 -6.60 7.95 -29.01
N GLY A 48 -6.62 6.89 -29.81
CA GLY A 48 -7.68 5.87 -29.75
C GLY A 48 -7.68 5.06 -28.45
N GLN A 49 -6.51 4.66 -27.94
CA GLN A 49 -6.38 3.97 -26.66
C GLN A 49 -6.76 4.88 -25.48
N HIS A 50 -6.33 6.15 -25.55
CA HIS A 50 -6.69 7.15 -24.55
C HIS A 50 -8.21 7.36 -24.52
N GLN A 51 -8.84 7.57 -25.67
CA GLN A 51 -10.28 7.74 -25.76
C GLN A 51 -11.03 6.52 -25.20
N GLN A 52 -10.62 5.30 -25.59
CA GLN A 52 -11.22 4.05 -25.12
C GLN A 52 -11.14 3.93 -23.59
N PHE A 53 -9.99 4.28 -23.00
CA PHE A 53 -9.83 4.26 -21.56
C PHE A 53 -10.72 5.29 -20.86
N VAL A 54 -10.79 6.51 -21.36
CA VAL A 54 -11.64 7.59 -20.81
C VAL A 54 -13.13 7.22 -20.87
N GLU A 55 -13.61 6.60 -21.94
CA GLU A 55 -14.97 6.10 -22.05
C GLU A 55 -15.26 5.04 -20.97
N PHE A 56 -14.35 4.07 -20.80
CA PHE A 56 -14.49 3.05 -19.75
C PHE A 56 -14.42 3.67 -18.34
N TYR A 57 -13.51 4.61 -18.11
CA TYR A 57 -13.40 5.34 -16.85
C TYR A 57 -14.75 5.98 -16.48
N ASN A 58 -15.37 6.73 -17.39
CA ASN A 58 -16.66 7.38 -17.17
C ASN A 58 -17.76 6.39 -16.83
N LEU A 59 -17.86 5.28 -17.58
CA LEU A 59 -18.83 4.21 -17.33
C LEU A 59 -18.62 3.54 -15.96
N THR A 60 -17.37 3.38 -15.54
CA THR A 60 -17.03 2.81 -14.23
C THR A 60 -17.38 3.77 -13.12
N MET A 61 -17.09 5.06 -13.30
CA MET A 61 -17.40 6.09 -12.31
C MET A 61 -18.91 6.30 -12.11
N ASP A 62 -19.74 6.08 -13.11
CA ASP A 62 -21.22 6.11 -12.96
C ASP A 62 -21.75 4.99 -12.03
N ARG A 63 -20.97 3.93 -11.81
CA ARG A 63 -21.30 2.77 -10.96
C ARG A 63 -20.67 2.82 -9.55
N VAL A 64 -19.97 3.89 -9.21
CA VAL A 64 -19.20 4.04 -7.94
C VAL A 64 -20.07 3.95 -6.68
N ALA A 65 -21.37 4.18 -6.76
CA ALA A 65 -22.24 4.19 -5.59
C ALA A 65 -22.25 2.88 -4.75
N SER A 66 -21.79 1.76 -5.31
CA SER A 66 -21.77 0.43 -4.67
C SER A 66 -20.37 -0.13 -4.39
N ASN A 67 -19.30 0.49 -4.89
CA ASN A 67 -17.94 -0.03 -4.82
C ASN A 67 -17.00 0.84 -3.98
N THR A 68 -15.97 0.23 -3.40
CA THR A 68 -14.86 0.97 -2.78
C THR A 68 -13.91 1.52 -3.85
N MET A 69 -13.10 2.53 -3.51
CA MET A 69 -12.09 3.07 -4.44
C MET A 69 -11.09 2.00 -4.90
N ALA A 70 -10.75 1.05 -4.03
CA ALA A 70 -9.86 -0.06 -4.40
C ALA A 70 -10.48 -1.00 -5.44
N GLN A 71 -11.79 -1.29 -5.34
CA GLN A 71 -12.51 -2.08 -6.36
C GLN A 71 -12.57 -1.35 -7.70
N ILE A 72 -12.83 -0.05 -7.67
CA ILE A 72 -12.83 0.80 -8.87
C ILE A 72 -11.43 0.81 -9.50
N HIS A 73 -10.39 1.01 -8.69
CA HIS A 73 -9.02 0.99 -9.19
C HIS A 73 -8.69 -0.33 -9.89
N ARG A 74 -9.09 -1.45 -9.29
CA ARG A 74 -8.95 -2.77 -9.89
C ARG A 74 -9.59 -2.88 -11.28
N GLU A 75 -10.84 -2.44 -11.41
CA GLU A 75 -11.55 -2.47 -12.71
C GLU A 75 -10.82 -1.61 -13.75
N LEU A 76 -10.40 -0.42 -13.36
CA LEU A 76 -9.68 0.51 -14.24
C LEU A 76 -8.28 -0.03 -14.61
N ASN A 77 -7.56 -0.64 -13.66
CA ASN A 77 -6.25 -1.24 -13.93
C ASN A 77 -6.36 -2.41 -14.91
N ASN A 78 -7.34 -3.28 -14.72
CA ASN A 78 -7.55 -4.42 -15.63
C ASN A 78 -7.87 -3.94 -17.04
N GLU A 79 -8.72 -2.92 -17.18
CA GLU A 79 -9.05 -2.36 -18.49
C GLU A 79 -7.85 -1.61 -19.11
N PHE A 80 -7.08 -0.87 -18.32
CA PHE A 80 -5.85 -0.26 -18.76
C PHE A 80 -4.88 -1.28 -19.33
N CYS A 81 -4.63 -2.37 -18.58
CA CYS A 81 -3.76 -3.46 -19.01
C CYS A 81 -4.26 -4.11 -20.31
N ARG A 82 -5.58 -4.28 -20.46
CA ARG A 82 -6.19 -4.83 -21.67
C ARG A 82 -5.99 -3.91 -22.89
N ILE A 83 -6.24 -2.60 -22.72
CA ILE A 83 -6.15 -1.63 -23.82
C ILE A 83 -4.69 -1.46 -24.27
N LEU A 84 -3.74 -1.39 -23.33
CA LEU A 84 -2.33 -1.17 -23.60
C LEU A 84 -1.57 -2.50 -23.89
N MET A 85 -2.22 -3.66 -23.72
CA MET A 85 -1.63 -4.99 -23.87
C MET A 85 -0.39 -5.19 -22.98
N VAL A 86 -0.47 -4.76 -21.73
CA VAL A 86 0.58 -4.90 -20.70
C VAL A 86 0.07 -5.79 -19.57
N SER A 87 0.93 -6.62 -18.99
CA SER A 87 0.59 -7.52 -17.89
C SER A 87 0.77 -6.86 -16.51
N ASP A 88 1.80 -6.04 -16.38
CA ASP A 88 2.10 -5.28 -15.16
C ASP A 88 2.66 -3.90 -15.54
N PRO A 89 1.90 -2.82 -15.34
CA PRO A 89 2.38 -1.47 -15.65
C PRO A 89 3.54 -0.99 -14.77
N TYR A 90 3.84 -1.69 -13.68
CA TYR A 90 4.84 -1.32 -12.69
C TYR A 90 5.96 -2.35 -12.53
N GLU A 91 6.04 -3.37 -13.40
CA GLU A 91 7.01 -4.46 -13.30
C GLU A 91 8.44 -3.96 -13.14
N GLN A 92 8.85 -3.00 -13.98
CA GLN A 92 10.20 -2.46 -13.94
C GLN A 92 10.46 -1.67 -12.65
N GLU A 93 9.54 -0.80 -12.25
CA GLU A 93 9.66 -0.01 -11.01
C GLU A 93 9.70 -0.90 -9.78
N LYS A 94 8.86 -1.95 -9.71
CA LYS A 94 8.88 -2.91 -8.61
C LYS A 94 10.24 -3.60 -8.51
N MET A 95 10.76 -4.08 -9.63
CA MET A 95 12.07 -4.72 -9.69
C MET A 95 13.19 -3.78 -9.23
N GLU A 96 13.21 -2.54 -9.72
CA GLU A 96 14.20 -1.52 -9.35
C GLU A 96 14.13 -1.16 -7.87
N CYS A 97 12.93 -0.97 -7.32
CA CYS A 97 12.71 -0.71 -5.90
C CYS A 97 13.18 -1.88 -5.02
N ASN A 98 12.87 -3.13 -5.41
CA ASN A 98 13.34 -4.31 -4.69
C ASN A 98 14.87 -4.42 -4.68
N LEU A 99 15.54 -4.18 -5.82
CA LEU A 99 16.99 -4.22 -5.92
C LEU A 99 17.66 -3.13 -5.06
N LEU A 100 17.18 -1.89 -5.16
CA LEU A 100 17.69 -0.78 -4.35
C LEU A 100 17.52 -1.05 -2.85
N ALA A 101 16.35 -1.55 -2.44
CA ALA A 101 16.11 -1.90 -1.05
C ALA A 101 17.02 -3.03 -0.56
N LEU A 102 17.32 -4.04 -1.40
CA LEU A 102 18.25 -5.11 -1.08
C LEU A 102 19.70 -4.63 -0.90
N GLU A 103 20.12 -3.61 -1.64
CA GLU A 103 21.42 -2.96 -1.42
C GLU A 103 21.47 -2.30 -0.04
N LEU A 104 20.46 -1.50 0.29
CA LEU A 104 20.35 -0.81 1.58
C LEU A 104 20.17 -1.77 2.76
N TYR A 105 19.49 -2.88 2.55
CA TYR A 105 19.21 -3.87 3.60
C TYR A 105 20.46 -4.33 4.33
N LYS A 106 21.57 -4.55 3.63
CA LYS A 106 22.82 -5.07 4.24
C LYS A 106 23.32 -4.13 5.33
N ASP A 107 23.37 -2.83 5.04
CA ASP A 107 23.85 -1.81 5.95
C ASP A 107 22.88 -1.58 7.10
N TYR A 108 21.59 -1.51 6.80
CA TYR A 108 20.57 -1.31 7.83
C TYR A 108 20.40 -2.52 8.74
N LYS A 109 20.61 -3.74 8.27
CA LYS A 109 20.64 -4.94 9.11
C LYS A 109 21.72 -4.84 10.19
N VAL A 110 22.93 -4.42 9.82
CA VAL A 110 24.02 -4.20 10.78
C VAL A 110 23.67 -3.08 11.77
N LYS A 111 23.08 -1.97 11.29
CA LYS A 111 22.67 -0.85 12.15
C LYS A 111 21.60 -1.28 13.16
N VAL A 112 20.59 -2.05 12.71
CA VAL A 112 19.53 -2.59 13.59
C VAL A 112 20.14 -3.50 14.65
N GLN A 113 21.03 -4.43 14.27
CA GLN A 113 21.67 -5.37 15.20
C GLN A 113 22.53 -4.67 16.27
N LYS A 114 23.12 -3.52 15.94
CA LYS A 114 23.95 -2.72 16.84
C LYS A 114 23.18 -1.65 17.62
N SER A 115 21.90 -1.47 17.34
CA SER A 115 21.06 -0.47 18.00
C SER A 115 20.72 -0.87 19.43
N ASP A 116 20.66 0.08 20.36
CA ASP A 116 20.12 -0.12 21.71
C ASP A 116 18.61 -0.45 21.68
N HIS A 117 17.92 -0.10 20.58
CA HIS A 117 16.48 -0.30 20.39
C HIS A 117 16.17 -0.99 19.03
N PRO A 118 16.65 -2.23 18.81
CA PRO A 118 16.54 -2.87 17.49
C PRO A 118 15.10 -3.04 17.00
N PHE A 119 14.16 -3.37 17.90
CA PHE A 119 12.73 -3.46 17.56
C PHE A 119 12.19 -2.14 17.00
N GLU A 120 12.42 -1.03 17.71
CA GLU A 120 11.93 0.28 17.31
C GLU A 120 12.56 0.74 15.99
N MET A 121 13.86 0.52 15.83
CA MET A 121 14.58 0.88 14.61
C MET A 121 14.06 0.09 13.41
N ALA A 122 13.89 -1.22 13.53
CA ALA A 122 13.39 -2.06 12.46
C ALA A 122 11.93 -1.73 12.10
N LEU A 123 11.08 -1.43 13.10
CA LEU A 123 9.71 -0.97 12.91
C LEU A 123 9.67 0.34 12.10
N ARG A 124 10.53 1.32 12.46
CA ARG A 124 10.63 2.59 11.72
C ARG A 124 11.08 2.38 10.29
N LEU A 125 12.06 1.50 10.06
CA LEU A 125 12.52 1.15 8.73
C LEU A 125 11.42 0.51 7.90
N SER A 126 10.62 -0.39 8.46
CA SER A 126 9.50 -1.02 7.74
C SER A 126 8.47 0.02 7.30
N ILE A 127 8.19 1.05 8.11
CA ILE A 127 7.28 2.14 7.73
C ILE A 127 7.95 3.07 6.71
N ALA A 128 9.27 3.32 6.85
CA ALA A 128 10.03 4.14 5.91
C ALA A 128 10.07 3.54 4.50
N GLY A 129 10.07 2.22 4.38
CA GLY A 129 10.07 1.53 3.09
C GLY A 129 8.90 1.93 2.17
N ASN A 130 7.80 2.39 2.74
CA ASN A 130 6.64 2.91 1.99
C ASN A 130 6.92 4.20 1.18
N ILE A 131 8.11 4.80 1.34
CA ILE A 131 8.56 5.95 0.57
C ILE A 131 9.16 5.56 -0.77
N MET A 132 9.54 4.30 -0.96
CA MET A 132 10.05 3.77 -2.23
C MET A 132 8.97 3.68 -3.31
N ASP A 133 7.86 4.42 -3.11
CA ASP A 133 6.72 4.48 -3.98
C ASP A 133 7.06 5.28 -5.25
N TYR A 134 6.80 4.68 -6.43
CA TYR A 134 6.87 5.31 -7.76
C TYR A 134 8.24 5.87 -8.21
N GLY A 135 9.28 5.06 -8.08
CA GLY A 135 10.58 5.38 -8.63
C GLY A 135 11.30 6.43 -7.78
N ALA A 136 11.81 5.99 -6.65
CA ALA A 136 12.81 6.75 -5.91
C ALA A 136 13.93 7.09 -6.91
N SER A 137 14.04 8.36 -7.24
CA SER A 137 14.87 8.84 -8.33
C SER A 137 16.35 8.62 -8.05
N SER A 138 16.73 8.39 -6.76
CA SER A 138 18.10 8.10 -6.39
C SER A 138 18.21 7.44 -5.02
N GLN A 139 19.28 6.65 -4.81
CA GLN A 139 19.64 6.09 -3.51
C GLN A 139 19.73 7.18 -2.42
N PHE A 140 20.24 8.36 -2.76
CA PHE A 140 20.37 9.49 -1.84
C PHE A 140 19.04 9.98 -1.29
N GLU A 141 17.99 10.06 -2.13
CA GLU A 141 16.65 10.46 -1.69
C GLU A 141 16.02 9.44 -0.77
N VAL A 142 16.20 8.13 -1.06
CA VAL A 142 15.73 7.04 -0.20
C VAL A 142 16.44 7.11 1.16
N GLU A 143 17.76 7.22 1.20
CA GLU A 143 18.53 7.31 2.46
C GLU A 143 18.17 8.57 3.25
N SER A 144 17.99 9.71 2.59
CA SER A 144 17.56 10.96 3.23
C SER A 144 16.21 10.79 3.92
N THR A 145 15.29 10.11 3.24
CA THR A 145 13.95 9.90 3.79
C THR A 145 13.94 8.84 4.90
N ILE A 146 14.69 7.76 4.76
CA ILE A 146 14.88 6.80 5.85
C ILE A 146 15.43 7.52 7.10
N ARG A 147 16.42 8.38 6.94
CA ARG A 147 16.97 9.17 8.06
C ARG A 147 15.90 10.03 8.73
N LYS A 148 15.10 10.74 7.92
CA LYS A 148 13.98 11.54 8.43
C LYS A 148 12.99 10.71 9.25
N VAL A 149 12.64 9.51 8.79
CA VAL A 149 11.71 8.61 9.51
C VAL A 149 12.32 8.12 10.83
N LEU A 150 13.61 7.78 10.82
CA LEU A 150 14.30 7.32 12.03
C LEU A 150 14.34 8.41 13.12
N GLU A 151 14.40 9.67 12.73
CA GLU A 151 14.45 10.84 13.64
C GLU A 151 13.05 11.39 13.98
N SER A 152 12.00 11.06 13.20
CA SER A 152 10.66 11.60 13.38
C SER A 152 9.93 10.91 14.53
N ASN A 153 9.05 11.64 15.21
CA ASN A 153 8.09 11.03 16.12
C ASN A 153 6.90 10.46 15.33
N PHE A 154 6.37 9.33 15.80
CA PHE A 154 5.08 8.85 15.31
C PHE A 154 3.96 9.78 15.80
N ALA A 155 3.08 10.23 14.89
CA ALA A 155 1.93 11.05 15.24
C ALA A 155 0.91 10.26 16.08
N ILE A 156 0.79 8.95 15.81
CA ILE A 156 0.11 7.98 16.66
C ILE A 156 1.09 6.84 16.92
N ASN A 157 1.36 6.54 18.18
CA ASN A 157 2.38 5.58 18.55
C ASN A 157 1.85 4.48 19.49
N HIS A 158 1.39 3.37 18.93
CA HIS A 158 1.02 2.17 19.67
C HIS A 158 2.10 1.06 19.56
N SER A 159 3.36 1.42 19.29
CA SER A 159 4.48 0.46 19.12
C SER A 159 4.75 -0.37 20.36
N ALA A 160 4.62 0.22 21.54
CA ALA A 160 4.77 -0.50 22.80
C ALA A 160 3.69 -1.58 23.00
N GLN A 161 2.45 -1.28 22.60
CA GLN A 161 1.35 -2.26 22.62
C GLN A 161 1.58 -3.35 21.56
N LEU A 162 2.01 -2.98 20.35
CA LEU A 162 2.36 -3.94 19.30
C LEU A 162 3.44 -4.92 19.80
N LYS A 163 4.52 -4.39 20.42
CA LYS A 163 5.57 -5.22 21.01
C LYS A 163 5.04 -6.18 22.07
N LYS A 164 4.16 -5.70 22.96
CA LYS A 164 3.53 -6.54 23.98
C LYS A 164 2.65 -7.63 23.35
N ARG A 165 1.86 -7.28 22.33
CA ARG A 165 0.99 -8.25 21.64
C ARG A 165 1.80 -9.30 20.87
N LEU A 166 2.92 -8.92 20.23
CA LEU A 166 3.84 -9.86 19.58
C LEU A 166 4.38 -10.91 20.53
N ASN A 167 4.70 -10.53 21.77
CA ASN A 167 5.20 -11.48 22.78
C ASN A 167 4.16 -12.52 23.24
N THR A 168 2.88 -12.29 23.01
CA THR A 168 1.78 -13.16 23.48
C THR A 168 1.01 -13.83 22.35
N ALA A 169 1.09 -13.31 21.14
CA ALA A 169 0.45 -13.89 19.97
C ALA A 169 1.05 -15.26 19.66
N LYS A 170 0.21 -16.21 19.24
CA LYS A 170 0.64 -17.51 18.73
C LYS A 170 0.79 -17.51 17.23
N LYS A 171 -0.12 -16.79 16.53
CA LYS A 171 -0.16 -16.65 15.07
C LYS A 171 -0.23 -15.19 14.69
N VAL A 172 0.73 -14.73 13.89
CA VAL A 172 0.79 -13.38 13.37
C VAL A 172 0.53 -13.41 11.87
N LEU A 173 -0.43 -12.63 11.41
CA LEU A 173 -0.64 -12.35 10.01
C LEU A 173 -0.02 -10.99 9.66
N TYR A 174 0.81 -10.95 8.64
CA TYR A 174 1.47 -9.74 8.18
C TYR A 174 0.97 -9.40 6.76
N LEU A 175 0.23 -8.32 6.62
CA LEU A 175 -0.29 -7.85 5.33
C LEU A 175 0.72 -6.88 4.72
N GLY A 176 1.42 -7.30 3.68
CA GLY A 176 2.38 -6.48 2.92
C GLY A 176 1.68 -5.39 2.09
N ASP A 177 2.46 -4.42 1.63
CA ASP A 177 1.99 -3.33 0.78
C ASP A 177 2.82 -3.24 -0.51
N ASN A 178 3.98 -2.57 -0.53
CA ASN A 178 4.68 -2.24 -1.76
C ASN A 178 6.00 -3.01 -1.98
N ALA A 179 6.39 -3.14 -3.25
CA ALA A 179 7.74 -3.51 -3.65
C ALA A 179 8.77 -2.52 -3.07
N GLY A 180 9.98 -3.00 -2.77
CA GLY A 180 10.99 -2.25 -2.02
C GLY A 180 10.69 -2.21 -0.52
N GLU A 181 9.49 -1.82 -0.10
CA GLU A 181 9.05 -1.86 1.30
C GLU A 181 9.17 -3.26 1.91
N ILE A 182 8.82 -4.30 1.17
CA ILE A 182 8.90 -5.71 1.58
C ILE A 182 10.28 -6.11 2.10
N VAL A 183 11.35 -5.48 1.64
CA VAL A 183 12.72 -5.77 2.08
C VAL A 183 12.95 -5.26 3.52
N PHE A 184 12.40 -4.11 3.86
CA PHE A 184 12.43 -3.58 5.22
C PHE A 184 11.42 -4.29 6.14
N ASP A 185 10.30 -4.77 5.60
CA ASP A 185 9.39 -5.67 6.31
C ASP A 185 10.09 -6.97 6.66
N LYS A 186 10.88 -7.53 5.74
CA LYS A 186 11.73 -8.71 6.01
C LYS A 186 12.72 -8.43 7.15
N LEU A 187 13.38 -7.28 7.16
CA LEU A 187 14.29 -6.90 8.25
C LEU A 187 13.56 -6.80 9.60
N TYR A 188 12.34 -6.24 9.60
CA TYR A 188 11.51 -6.16 10.80
C TYR A 188 11.09 -7.56 11.28
N ILE A 189 10.64 -8.42 10.38
CA ILE A 189 10.26 -9.82 10.68
C ILE A 189 11.45 -10.59 11.25
N GLU A 190 12.63 -10.49 10.65
CA GLU A 190 13.86 -11.09 11.17
C GLU A 190 14.26 -10.55 12.56
N THR A 191 13.93 -9.28 12.85
CA THR A 191 14.24 -8.65 14.14
C THR A 191 13.30 -9.08 15.24
N ILE A 192 11.99 -9.22 14.95
CA ILE A 192 11.01 -9.67 15.94
C ILE A 192 11.09 -11.16 16.26
N GLN A 193 11.65 -11.97 15.36
CA GLN A 193 11.91 -13.42 15.54
C GLN A 193 10.68 -14.22 16.05
N HIS A 194 9.49 -13.84 15.63
CA HIS A 194 8.28 -14.54 16.01
C HIS A 194 8.16 -15.87 15.24
N PRO A 195 7.88 -17.03 15.91
CA PRO A 195 7.96 -18.35 15.29
C PRO A 195 6.86 -18.66 14.26
N GLN A 196 5.75 -17.94 14.30
CA GLN A 196 4.60 -18.19 13.41
C GLN A 196 4.09 -16.87 12.81
N ILE A 197 4.78 -16.40 11.76
CA ILE A 197 4.34 -15.30 10.92
C ILE A 197 3.94 -15.86 9.55
N THR A 198 2.77 -15.45 9.06
CA THR A 198 2.40 -15.59 7.66
C THR A 198 2.40 -14.21 7.02
N PHE A 199 3.20 -14.03 5.96
CA PHE A 199 3.26 -12.81 5.17
C PHE A 199 2.29 -12.92 3.99
N THR A 200 1.48 -11.90 3.77
CA THR A 200 0.47 -11.90 2.71
C THR A 200 0.77 -10.82 1.69
N VAL A 201 0.66 -11.20 0.42
CA VAL A 201 0.81 -10.34 -0.77
C VAL A 201 -0.51 -10.24 -1.54
N ARG A 202 -0.56 -9.46 -2.62
CA ARG A 202 -1.74 -9.39 -3.50
C ARG A 202 -1.89 -10.64 -4.36
N GLY A 203 -3.14 -10.94 -4.76
CA GLY A 203 -3.45 -12.09 -5.60
C GLY A 203 -2.97 -11.95 -7.05
N ALA A 204 -2.76 -10.72 -7.53
CA ALA A 204 -2.15 -10.42 -8.82
C ALA A 204 -1.59 -8.98 -8.84
N ASN A 205 -0.97 -8.61 -9.99
CA ASN A 205 -0.35 -7.31 -10.19
C ASN A 205 -1.37 -6.17 -10.11
N VAL A 206 -1.14 -5.22 -9.22
CA VAL A 206 -1.90 -3.98 -9.08
C VAL A 206 -1.00 -2.91 -8.49
N LEU A 207 -0.91 -1.75 -9.12
CA LEU A 207 0.04 -0.72 -8.72
C LEU A 207 1.45 -1.31 -8.54
N ASN A 208 2.18 -0.82 -7.56
CA ASN A 208 3.46 -1.36 -7.11
C ASN A 208 3.33 -2.29 -5.89
N ASP A 209 2.12 -2.80 -5.61
CA ASP A 209 1.87 -3.74 -4.52
C ASP A 209 2.64 -5.05 -4.74
N VAL A 210 3.07 -5.67 -3.64
CA VAL A 210 3.84 -6.92 -3.68
C VAL A 210 3.00 -8.11 -4.11
N THR A 211 3.62 -8.98 -4.91
CA THR A 211 3.11 -10.28 -5.34
C THR A 211 3.99 -11.42 -4.82
N ILE A 212 3.62 -12.67 -5.10
CA ILE A 212 4.43 -13.86 -4.77
C ILE A 212 5.81 -13.79 -5.46
N GLU A 213 5.86 -13.25 -6.67
CA GLU A 213 7.11 -13.10 -7.43
C GLU A 213 8.05 -12.11 -6.76
N ASP A 214 7.54 -10.96 -6.30
CA ASP A 214 8.31 -9.98 -5.55
C ASP A 214 8.83 -10.58 -4.23
N ALA A 215 8.01 -11.31 -3.50
CA ALA A 215 8.39 -11.97 -2.26
C ALA A 215 9.53 -13.00 -2.46
N LYS A 216 9.49 -13.78 -3.56
CA LYS A 216 10.57 -14.68 -3.94
C LYS A 216 11.84 -13.92 -4.34
N GLN A 217 11.70 -12.85 -5.11
CA GLN A 217 12.84 -12.03 -5.55
C GLN A 217 13.66 -11.51 -4.37
N VAL A 218 12.99 -11.04 -3.31
CA VAL A 218 13.66 -10.52 -2.12
C VAL A 218 13.98 -11.59 -1.07
N GLY A 219 13.55 -12.83 -1.29
CA GLY A 219 13.76 -13.97 -0.38
C GLY A 219 12.96 -13.85 0.92
N MET A 220 11.75 -13.30 0.88
CA MET A 220 10.81 -13.31 2.00
C MET A 220 10.32 -14.73 2.29
N ASP A 221 10.10 -15.53 1.26
CA ASP A 221 9.70 -16.95 1.32
C ASP A 221 10.70 -17.85 2.04
N LYS A 222 11.95 -17.40 2.19
CA LYS A 222 13.00 -18.10 2.97
C LYS A 222 12.97 -17.75 4.45
N VAL A 223 12.21 -16.73 4.84
CA VAL A 223 12.13 -16.22 6.22
C VAL A 223 10.81 -16.64 6.87
N VAL A 224 9.71 -16.53 6.12
CA VAL A 224 8.36 -16.85 6.62
C VAL A 224 7.51 -17.51 5.52
N THR A 225 6.38 -18.11 5.92
CA THR A 225 5.37 -18.57 4.97
C THR A 225 4.77 -17.35 4.25
N VAL A 226 4.75 -17.39 2.91
CA VAL A 226 4.15 -16.35 2.08
C VAL A 226 2.92 -16.91 1.38
N ILE A 227 1.82 -16.17 1.45
CA ILE A 227 0.57 -16.48 0.74
C ILE A 227 0.09 -15.24 -0.01
N ASP A 228 -0.79 -15.40 -0.98
CA ASP A 228 -1.54 -14.27 -1.53
C ASP A 228 -2.95 -14.18 -0.91
N ASN A 229 -3.59 -13.02 -1.02
CA ASN A 229 -4.93 -12.81 -0.51
C ASN A 229 -6.04 -13.22 -1.52
N GLY A 230 -5.68 -13.69 -2.70
CA GLY A 230 -6.60 -14.10 -3.77
C GLY A 230 -7.31 -12.94 -4.47
N TYR A 231 -6.92 -11.68 -4.21
CA TYR A 231 -7.58 -10.51 -4.80
C TYR A 231 -6.59 -9.49 -5.34
N ASP A 232 -6.86 -8.99 -6.54
CA ASP A 232 -6.00 -8.09 -7.33
C ASP A 232 -6.42 -6.61 -7.19
N ALA A 233 -6.72 -6.16 -5.97
CA ALA A 233 -7.01 -4.75 -5.67
C ALA A 233 -5.94 -4.15 -4.74
N PRO A 234 -5.69 -2.83 -4.78
CA PRO A 234 -4.68 -2.18 -3.95
C PRO A 234 -5.15 -1.99 -2.49
N SER A 235 -5.72 -3.05 -1.93
CA SER A 235 -6.26 -3.10 -0.56
C SER A 235 -6.62 -4.53 -0.20
N THR A 236 -6.74 -4.82 1.09
CA THR A 236 -7.36 -6.06 1.57
C THR A 236 -8.85 -5.81 1.81
N ILE A 237 -9.71 -6.42 0.98
CA ILE A 237 -11.17 -6.38 1.09
C ILE A 237 -11.65 -7.79 1.43
N LEU A 238 -11.95 -8.05 2.72
CA LEU A 238 -12.22 -9.40 3.22
C LEU A 238 -13.27 -10.16 2.42
N SER A 239 -14.34 -9.50 2.01
CA SER A 239 -15.44 -10.12 1.23
C SER A 239 -15.02 -10.58 -0.19
N LYS A 240 -13.81 -10.21 -0.63
CA LYS A 240 -13.27 -10.53 -1.97
C LYS A 240 -12.04 -11.44 -1.92
N CYS A 241 -11.47 -11.62 -0.74
CA CYS A 241 -10.30 -12.47 -0.55
C CYS A 241 -10.63 -13.97 -0.68
N SER A 242 -9.60 -14.78 -0.93
CA SER A 242 -9.71 -16.23 -1.04
C SER A 242 -10.12 -16.87 0.30
N THR A 243 -10.73 -18.05 0.23
CA THR A 243 -11.09 -18.82 1.43
C THR A 243 -9.87 -19.18 2.25
N GLU A 244 -8.76 -19.53 1.59
CA GLU A 244 -7.49 -19.84 2.25
C GLU A 244 -6.98 -18.66 3.08
N PHE A 245 -6.93 -17.47 2.49
CA PHE A 245 -6.55 -16.25 3.21
C PHE A 245 -7.50 -15.97 4.39
N LEU A 246 -8.82 -16.07 4.18
CA LEU A 246 -9.81 -15.80 5.22
C LEU A 246 -9.70 -16.75 6.41
N ASP A 247 -9.33 -18.01 6.18
CA ASP A 247 -9.12 -18.97 7.27
C ASP A 247 -7.87 -18.62 8.09
N ILE A 248 -6.81 -18.17 7.45
CA ILE A 248 -5.60 -17.68 8.13
C ILE A 248 -5.90 -16.37 8.88
N TYR A 249 -6.63 -15.43 8.26
CA TYR A 249 -7.05 -14.18 8.89
C TYR A 249 -7.86 -14.42 10.18
N LYS A 250 -8.83 -15.35 10.14
CA LYS A 250 -9.64 -15.71 11.31
C LYS A 250 -8.82 -16.33 12.44
N GLN A 251 -7.78 -17.10 12.11
CA GLN A 251 -6.94 -17.78 13.08
C GLN A 251 -5.83 -16.92 13.67
N ALA A 252 -5.54 -15.77 13.09
CA ALA A 252 -4.50 -14.87 13.58
C ALA A 252 -4.87 -14.25 14.92
N ASP A 253 -3.93 -14.22 15.87
CA ASP A 253 -4.07 -13.52 17.15
C ASP A 253 -3.68 -12.04 17.06
N LEU A 254 -2.85 -11.72 16.09
CA LEU A 254 -2.33 -10.39 15.80
C LEU A 254 -2.21 -10.21 14.30
N ILE A 255 -2.60 -9.03 13.80
CA ILE A 255 -2.50 -8.67 12.40
C ILE A 255 -1.69 -7.38 12.29
N ILE A 256 -0.58 -7.43 11.56
CA ILE A 256 0.20 -6.26 11.17
C ILE A 256 -0.21 -5.89 9.76
N SER A 257 -0.70 -4.68 9.57
CA SER A 257 -1.24 -4.22 8.28
C SER A 257 -0.42 -3.05 7.77
N LYS A 258 0.28 -3.25 6.64
CA LYS A 258 1.13 -2.24 6.03
C LYS A 258 0.37 -1.38 5.03
N GLY A 259 0.73 -0.10 5.02
CA GLY A 259 0.33 0.85 4.01
C GLY A 259 -1.09 1.37 4.10
N GLN A 260 -1.33 2.44 3.34
CA GLN A 260 -2.60 3.15 3.35
C GLN A 260 -3.72 2.35 2.69
N GLY A 261 -3.43 1.60 1.63
CA GLY A 261 -4.42 0.78 0.93
C GLY A 261 -5.07 -0.25 1.87
N ASN A 262 -4.26 -0.99 2.64
CA ASN A 262 -4.80 -1.93 3.62
C ASN A 262 -5.54 -1.24 4.77
N PHE A 263 -5.09 -0.04 5.21
CA PHE A 263 -5.83 0.77 6.17
C PHE A 263 -7.24 1.11 5.67
N GLU A 264 -7.37 1.59 4.44
CA GLU A 264 -8.65 1.95 3.83
C GLU A 264 -9.60 0.75 3.72
N GLY A 265 -9.08 -0.44 3.43
CA GLY A 265 -9.89 -1.65 3.30
C GLY A 265 -10.33 -2.29 4.61
N LEU A 266 -9.57 -2.08 5.69
CA LEU A 266 -9.76 -2.82 6.94
C LEU A 266 -10.18 -1.97 8.14
N ILE A 267 -10.11 -0.65 8.05
CA ILE A 267 -10.37 0.22 9.21
C ILE A 267 -11.82 0.11 9.71
N ASP A 268 -12.76 -0.16 8.82
CA ASP A 268 -14.19 -0.29 9.16
C ASP A 268 -14.57 -1.68 9.68
N GLU A 269 -13.66 -2.67 9.61
CA GLU A 269 -13.84 -3.99 10.22
C GLU A 269 -13.84 -3.93 11.76
N ASN A 270 -13.33 -2.84 12.35
CA ASN A 270 -13.23 -2.64 13.80
C ASN A 270 -12.54 -3.81 14.55
N ASP A 271 -11.57 -4.45 13.89
CA ASP A 271 -10.86 -5.61 14.42
C ASP A 271 -9.70 -5.17 15.33
N ALA A 272 -9.85 -5.43 16.62
CA ALA A 272 -8.86 -5.08 17.64
C ALA A 272 -7.49 -5.74 17.48
N ARG A 273 -7.39 -6.75 16.64
CA ARG A 273 -6.14 -7.46 16.37
C ARG A 273 -5.23 -6.71 15.42
N ILE A 274 -5.77 -5.75 14.65
CA ILE A 274 -5.05 -5.05 13.59
C ILE A 274 -4.23 -3.89 14.15
N PHE A 275 -2.94 -3.89 13.83
CA PHE A 275 -2.04 -2.75 13.96
C PHE A 275 -1.69 -2.23 12.55
N PHE A 276 -2.10 -1.02 12.26
CA PHE A 276 -1.80 -0.33 11.01
C PHE A 276 -0.48 0.40 11.10
N LEU A 277 0.42 0.12 10.18
CA LEU A 277 1.74 0.71 10.06
C LEU A 277 1.83 1.42 8.72
N LEU A 278 1.74 2.75 8.72
CA LEU A 278 1.72 3.50 7.47
C LEU A 278 2.29 4.92 7.58
N MET A 279 2.68 5.46 6.43
CA MET A 279 2.80 6.89 6.22
C MET A 279 1.48 7.42 5.65
N VAL A 280 0.99 8.52 6.17
CA VAL A 280 -0.25 9.17 5.72
C VAL A 280 0.02 9.97 4.45
N LYS A 281 -0.46 9.48 3.30
CA LYS A 281 -0.14 10.03 1.97
C LYS A 281 -1.15 11.07 1.46
N CYS A 282 -2.37 11.12 1.99
CA CYS A 282 -3.43 11.99 1.50
C CYS A 282 -4.24 12.64 2.63
N ASP A 283 -4.93 13.74 2.28
CA ASP A 283 -5.71 14.52 3.25
C ASP A 283 -6.92 13.74 3.77
N VAL A 284 -7.49 12.82 3.00
CA VAL A 284 -8.64 12.00 3.41
C VAL A 284 -8.27 11.09 4.59
N VAL A 285 -7.11 10.42 4.51
CA VAL A 285 -6.63 9.57 5.60
C VAL A 285 -6.09 10.40 6.77
N ALA A 286 -5.47 11.56 6.49
CA ALA A 286 -5.05 12.51 7.51
C ALA A 286 -6.22 12.98 8.39
N GLU A 287 -7.32 13.38 7.76
CA GLU A 287 -8.57 13.77 8.44
C GLU A 287 -9.15 12.61 9.26
N ARG A 288 -9.17 11.39 8.70
CA ARG A 288 -9.70 10.21 9.38
C ARG A 288 -8.90 9.82 10.62
N LEU A 289 -7.58 9.93 10.58
CA LEU A 289 -6.69 9.67 11.70
C LEU A 289 -6.46 10.89 12.61
N GLN A 290 -6.92 12.07 12.21
CA GLN A 290 -6.70 13.35 12.91
C GLN A 290 -5.21 13.67 13.09
N VAL A 291 -4.43 13.47 12.04
CA VAL A 291 -3.00 13.75 11.97
C VAL A 291 -2.66 14.55 10.71
N GLU A 292 -1.45 15.09 10.64
CA GLU A 292 -0.99 15.78 9.44
C GLU A 292 -0.61 14.80 8.33
N LYS A 293 -0.80 15.21 7.08
CA LYS A 293 -0.29 14.50 5.91
C LYS A 293 1.24 14.39 5.99
N GLY A 294 1.78 13.23 5.64
CA GLY A 294 3.19 12.91 5.80
C GLY A 294 3.55 12.34 7.16
N SER A 295 2.61 12.26 8.09
CA SER A 295 2.81 11.63 9.40
C SER A 295 3.05 10.12 9.28
N PHE A 296 3.89 9.61 10.19
CA PHE A 296 4.08 8.17 10.40
C PHE A 296 3.23 7.73 11.59
N VAL A 297 2.56 6.60 11.44
CA VAL A 297 1.68 6.09 12.49
C VAL A 297 1.86 4.59 12.72
N VAL A 298 1.77 4.21 13.97
CA VAL A 298 1.54 2.85 14.44
C VAL A 298 0.21 2.90 15.17
N TYR A 299 -0.86 2.47 14.51
CA TYR A 299 -2.22 2.69 14.96
C TYR A 299 -2.97 1.39 15.21
N ASN A 300 -3.62 1.30 16.36
CA ASN A 300 -4.61 0.26 16.67
C ASN A 300 -5.86 0.94 17.21
N GLN A 301 -7.04 0.55 16.76
CA GLN A 301 -8.31 1.21 17.11
C GLN A 301 -8.65 1.14 18.61
N GLN A 302 -8.11 0.16 19.31
CA GLN A 302 -8.31 0.01 20.77
C GLN A 302 -7.12 0.51 21.59
N GLY A 303 -6.14 1.15 20.95
CA GLY A 303 -4.90 1.59 21.58
C GLY A 303 -5.07 2.63 22.71
N ASN A 304 -6.23 3.27 22.80
CA ASN A 304 -6.56 4.30 23.78
C ASN A 304 -7.52 3.80 24.89
N ARG A 305 -7.67 2.49 25.07
CA ARG A 305 -8.48 1.92 26.14
C ARG A 305 -7.64 1.23 27.22
#